data_407f9013a0c4003d8b4ebc36a15b3900
#
_entry.id   407f9013a0c4003d8b4ebc36a15b3900
#
_cell.length_a   1.000
_cell.length_b   1.000
_cell.length_c   1.000
_cell.angle_alpha   90.00
_cell.angle_beta   90.00
_cell.angle_gamma   90.00
#
_symmetry.space_group_name_H-M   'P 1'
#
loop_
_entity.id
_entity.type
_entity.pdbx_description
1 polymer ?
#
loop_
_entity_poly.entity_id
_entity_poly.type
_entity_poly.pdbx_seq_one_letter_code
_entity_poly.pdbx_strand_id
1 'polypeptide(L)'
;MKDSIINFLTALKSPLRGFGGFFLYLILTSSSGGSTPSWQQENVSFPMMNLEIKATMDENGRQKEMRKNQIANATVETANKTQWNNFKDKVTKIQDRLRIVSFAIQAIPTGIAMSREITKITQNQQAIIHEISTAPYSIIAVLPSQVQFVDDLQMVTRLIVGIVVSYGAMNQMEKSERKILLDYALGEVKTLSRNSTHMLLKIRDIKAKVLRNKRAFQYYVNRDRQV
;
A
#
# COMPACT_ATOMS: atom_id res chain seq x y z
N MET A 1 -13.85 6.72 29.29
CA MET A 1 -12.95 6.63 28.11
C MET A 1 -11.45 6.61 28.43
N LYS A 2 -11.02 6.87 29.64
CA LYS A 2 -9.59 6.80 30.06
C LYS A 2 -9.14 5.40 30.48
N ASP A 3 -10.05 4.55 30.92
CA ASP A 3 -9.72 3.23 31.47
C ASP A 3 -9.49 2.14 30.43
N SER A 4 -9.98 2.32 29.18
CA SER A 4 -9.73 1.40 28.06
C SER A 4 -8.34 1.47 27.44
N ILE A 5 -7.64 2.60 27.59
CA ILE A 5 -6.30 2.81 27.03
C ILE A 5 -5.23 2.21 27.94
N ILE A 6 -5.48 2.21 29.26
CA ILE A 6 -4.56 1.66 30.25
C ILE A 6 -4.51 0.12 30.14
N ASN A 7 -5.64 -0.52 29.87
CA ASN A 7 -5.71 -1.97 29.72
C ASN A 7 -5.07 -2.49 28.43
N PHE A 8 -4.98 -1.66 27.37
CA PHE A 8 -4.31 -2.04 26.12
C PHE A 8 -2.78 -1.96 26.22
N LEU A 9 -2.25 -1.03 27.02
CA LEU A 9 -0.81 -0.88 27.24
C LEU A 9 -0.23 -1.91 28.22
N THR A 10 -1.05 -2.50 29.09
CA THR A 10 -0.63 -3.60 29.97
C THR A 10 -0.61 -4.96 29.27
N ALA A 11 -1.40 -5.15 28.19
CA ALA A 11 -1.42 -6.39 27.42
C ALA A 11 -0.21 -6.54 26.47
N LEU A 12 0.53 -5.46 26.18
CA LEU A 12 1.73 -5.48 25.31
C LEU A 12 3.04 -5.71 26.08
N LYS A 13 2.95 -5.96 27.38
CA LYS A 13 4.12 -6.12 28.25
C LYS A 13 4.33 -7.57 28.69
N SER A 14 4.31 -8.54 27.78
CA SER A 14 5.13 -9.77 27.91
C SER A 14 4.73 -10.88 26.93
N PRO A 15 5.60 -11.22 25.99
CA PRO A 15 5.83 -12.64 25.72
C PRO A 15 7.27 -13.13 25.98
N LEU A 16 8.13 -12.31 26.61
CA LEU A 16 9.54 -12.69 26.79
C LEU A 16 9.94 -13.08 28.23
N ARG A 17 8.99 -13.05 29.18
CA ARG A 17 9.30 -13.41 30.58
C ARG A 17 9.20 -14.92 30.89
N GLY A 18 8.66 -15.74 30.00
CA GLY A 18 8.44 -17.17 30.22
C GLY A 18 9.65 -18.07 29.94
N PHE A 19 10.50 -17.69 29.01
CA PHE A 19 11.61 -18.59 28.59
C PHE A 19 12.89 -18.43 29.41
N GLY A 20 13.20 -17.23 29.90
CA GLY A 20 14.39 -16.99 30.72
C GLY A 20 14.30 -17.60 32.12
N GLY A 21 13.11 -17.63 32.70
CA GLY A 21 12.88 -18.17 34.05
C GLY A 21 12.96 -19.70 34.11
N PHE A 22 12.52 -20.39 33.07
CA PHE A 22 12.56 -21.85 33.00
C PHE A 22 13.99 -22.39 32.84
N PHE A 23 14.83 -21.68 32.08
CA PHE A 23 16.23 -22.06 31.93
C PHE A 23 17.06 -21.85 33.19
N LEU A 24 16.80 -20.77 33.95
CA LEU A 24 17.49 -20.48 35.21
C LEU A 24 17.06 -21.45 36.34
N TYR A 25 15.81 -21.92 36.33
CA TYR A 25 15.31 -22.89 37.30
C TYR A 25 15.89 -24.27 37.07
N LEU A 26 16.16 -24.64 35.82
CA LEU A 26 16.75 -25.93 35.47
C LEU A 26 18.25 -26.03 35.86
N ILE A 27 18.94 -24.88 35.90
CA ILE A 27 20.36 -24.84 36.33
C ILE A 27 20.50 -24.86 37.87
N LEU A 28 19.50 -24.29 38.60
CA LEU A 28 19.56 -24.20 40.07
C LEU A 28 19.04 -25.47 40.77
N THR A 29 18.24 -26.31 40.12
CA THR A 29 17.77 -27.58 40.73
C THR A 29 18.70 -28.76 40.55
N SER A 30 19.78 -28.61 39.78
CA SER A 30 20.78 -29.67 39.60
C SER A 30 21.91 -29.69 40.61
N SER A 31 21.86 -28.83 41.70
CA SER A 31 22.97 -28.71 42.66
C SER A 31 22.65 -29.19 44.07
N SER A 32 21.69 -30.10 44.28
CA SER A 32 21.45 -30.67 45.62
C SER A 32 21.28 -32.19 45.58
N GLY A 33 22.38 -32.90 45.54
CA GLY A 33 22.40 -34.36 45.69
C GLY A 33 23.83 -34.85 45.71
N GLY A 34 24.45 -34.89 46.88
CA GLY A 34 25.82 -35.37 47.03
C GLY A 34 25.96 -36.84 46.71
N SER A 35 26.58 -37.13 45.59
CA SER A 35 27.47 -38.22 45.35
C SER A 35 28.55 -37.65 44.45
N THR A 36 29.79 -37.73 44.86
CA THR A 36 30.92 -37.41 44.01
C THR A 36 30.77 -38.17 42.70
N PRO A 37 30.49 -37.48 41.58
CA PRO A 37 30.49 -38.16 40.32
C PRO A 37 31.95 -38.61 40.09
N SER A 38 32.19 -39.93 40.02
CA SER A 38 33.38 -40.42 39.37
C SER A 38 33.40 -39.73 38.03
N TRP A 39 34.42 -38.93 37.77
CA TRP A 39 34.73 -38.38 36.48
C TRP A 39 34.98 -39.54 35.54
N GLN A 40 33.95 -40.23 35.10
CA GLN A 40 34.01 -41.00 33.88
C GLN A 40 34.34 -39.93 32.83
N GLN A 41 35.61 -39.95 32.39
CA GLN A 41 35.99 -39.34 31.15
C GLN A 41 35.07 -39.95 30.08
N GLU A 42 33.93 -39.31 29.88
CA GLU A 42 33.18 -39.53 28.64
C GLU A 42 34.22 -39.26 27.54
N ASN A 43 34.65 -40.30 26.86
CA ASN A 43 35.44 -40.16 25.68
C ASN A 43 34.65 -39.34 24.69
N VAL A 44 34.79 -38.03 24.80
CA VAL A 44 34.20 -37.07 23.83
C VAL A 44 34.83 -37.47 22.50
N SER A 45 34.05 -38.17 21.69
CA SER A 45 34.55 -38.64 20.41
C SER A 45 34.76 -37.38 19.56
N PHE A 46 36.06 -37.04 19.31
CA PHE A 46 36.45 -35.91 18.47
C PHE A 46 35.64 -35.79 17.16
N PRO A 47 35.30 -36.90 16.48
CA PRO A 47 34.43 -36.85 15.30
C PRO A 47 33.03 -36.30 15.60
N MET A 48 32.40 -36.65 16.73
CA MET A 48 31.10 -36.18 17.11
C MET A 48 31.09 -34.68 17.44
N MET A 49 32.12 -34.22 18.17
CA MET A 49 32.29 -32.80 18.49
C MET A 49 32.48 -31.94 17.22
N ASN A 50 33.23 -32.44 16.23
CA ASN A 50 33.42 -31.78 14.94
C ASN A 50 32.09 -31.69 14.13
N LEU A 51 31.25 -32.73 14.18
CA LEU A 51 29.93 -32.71 13.55
C LEU A 51 29.01 -31.71 14.22
N GLU A 52 29.02 -31.61 15.54
CA GLU A 52 28.21 -30.67 16.30
C GLU A 52 28.65 -29.23 16.09
N ILE A 53 29.95 -28.96 16.05
CA ILE A 53 30.51 -27.65 15.70
C ILE A 53 30.10 -27.26 14.27
N LYS A 54 30.21 -28.19 13.31
CA LYS A 54 29.77 -27.91 11.92
C LYS A 54 28.30 -27.64 11.82
N ALA A 55 27.43 -28.43 12.48
CA ALA A 55 26.00 -28.23 12.52
C ALA A 55 25.64 -26.87 13.15
N THR A 56 26.34 -26.46 14.21
CA THR A 56 26.16 -25.16 14.88
C THR A 56 26.59 -24.00 13.96
N MET A 57 27.67 -24.16 13.20
CA MET A 57 28.12 -23.14 12.23
C MET A 57 27.15 -23.01 11.06
N ASP A 58 26.61 -24.12 10.54
CA ASP A 58 25.65 -24.15 9.46
C ASP A 58 24.31 -23.49 9.93
N GLU A 59 23.86 -23.80 11.15
CA GLU A 59 22.68 -23.16 11.74
C GLU A 59 22.88 -21.66 11.97
N ASN A 60 24.06 -21.23 12.44
CA ASN A 60 24.36 -19.79 12.57
C ASN A 60 24.38 -19.09 11.21
N GLY A 61 24.92 -19.76 10.16
CA GLY A 61 24.85 -19.28 8.78
C GLY A 61 23.38 -19.08 8.32
N ARG A 62 22.55 -20.08 8.52
CA ARG A 62 21.13 -20.06 8.19
C ARG A 62 20.36 -18.96 8.96
N GLN A 63 20.65 -18.79 10.26
CA GLN A 63 20.03 -17.73 11.07
C GLN A 63 20.45 -16.34 10.61
N LYS A 64 21.69 -16.13 10.22
CA LYS A 64 22.15 -14.85 9.64
C LYS A 64 21.44 -14.54 8.34
N GLU A 65 21.24 -15.52 7.48
CA GLU A 65 20.50 -15.36 6.23
C GLU A 65 19.00 -15.05 6.47
N MET A 66 18.38 -15.77 7.41
CA MET A 66 17.01 -15.48 7.81
C MET A 66 16.85 -14.06 8.37
N ARG A 67 17.77 -13.58 9.22
CA ARG A 67 17.76 -12.19 9.71
C ARG A 67 17.92 -11.19 8.59
N LYS A 68 18.82 -11.43 7.63
CA LYS A 68 18.99 -10.58 6.45
C LYS A 68 17.70 -10.49 5.64
N ASN A 69 17.03 -11.61 5.41
CA ASN A 69 15.76 -11.67 4.69
C ASN A 69 14.62 -10.98 5.47
N GLN A 70 14.58 -11.12 6.80
CA GLN A 70 13.60 -10.41 7.64
C GLN A 70 13.80 -8.89 7.60
N ILE A 71 15.04 -8.41 7.65
CA ILE A 71 15.35 -6.97 7.53
C ILE A 71 14.94 -6.46 6.14
N ALA A 72 15.26 -7.20 5.07
CA ALA A 72 14.87 -6.85 3.72
C ALA A 72 13.33 -6.77 3.58
N ASN A 73 12.61 -7.77 4.10
CA ASN A 73 11.15 -7.78 4.09
C ASN A 73 10.53 -6.63 4.88
N ALA A 74 11.05 -6.32 6.07
CA ALA A 74 10.60 -5.20 6.90
C ALA A 74 10.84 -3.85 6.18
N THR A 75 11.95 -3.70 5.47
CA THR A 75 12.24 -2.50 4.68
C THR A 75 11.24 -2.34 3.52
N VAL A 76 10.95 -3.43 2.81
CA VAL A 76 9.94 -3.43 1.72
C VAL A 76 8.54 -3.14 2.25
N GLU A 77 8.17 -3.72 3.39
CA GLU A 77 6.88 -3.47 4.03
C GLU A 77 6.72 -2.00 4.44
N THR A 78 7.75 -1.39 5.02
CA THR A 78 7.76 0.02 5.38
C THR A 78 7.62 0.92 4.15
N ALA A 79 8.35 0.62 3.07
CA ALA A 79 8.24 1.34 1.80
C ALA A 79 6.83 1.23 1.20
N ASN A 80 6.26 0.03 1.19
CA ASN A 80 4.89 -0.21 0.72
C ASN A 80 3.85 0.55 1.57
N LYS A 81 4.00 0.58 2.89
CA LYS A 81 3.13 1.33 3.80
C LYS A 81 3.18 2.83 3.52
N THR A 82 4.38 3.39 3.29
CA THR A 82 4.56 4.80 2.93
C THR A 82 3.88 5.12 1.60
N GLN A 83 4.07 4.29 0.57
CA GLN A 83 3.42 4.48 -0.73
C GLN A 83 1.90 4.38 -0.64
N TRP A 84 1.38 3.44 0.16
CA TRP A 84 -0.04 3.31 0.43
C TRP A 84 -0.63 4.54 1.12
N ASN A 85 0.06 5.10 2.09
CA ASN A 85 -0.38 6.33 2.77
C ASN A 85 -0.36 7.53 1.81
N ASN A 86 0.68 7.66 0.99
CA ASN A 86 0.76 8.69 -0.05
C ASN A 86 -0.38 8.56 -1.06
N PHE A 87 -0.70 7.33 -1.47
CA PHE A 87 -1.82 7.08 -2.37
C PHE A 87 -3.16 7.48 -1.74
N LYS A 88 -3.42 7.10 -0.47
CA LYS A 88 -4.64 7.50 0.26
C LYS A 88 -4.79 9.02 0.35
N ASP A 89 -3.70 9.73 0.66
CA ASP A 89 -3.70 11.20 0.70
C ASP A 89 -4.11 11.81 -0.65
N LYS A 90 -3.59 11.29 -1.77
CA LYS A 90 -3.98 11.73 -3.11
C LYS A 90 -5.46 11.44 -3.40
N VAL A 91 -5.94 10.25 -3.02
CA VAL A 91 -7.36 9.88 -3.18
C VAL A 91 -8.27 10.85 -2.41
N THR A 92 -7.95 11.16 -1.16
CA THR A 92 -8.72 12.12 -0.35
C THR A 92 -8.76 13.49 -1.02
N LYS A 93 -7.61 14.01 -1.48
CA LYS A 93 -7.54 15.28 -2.22
C LYS A 93 -8.37 15.28 -3.49
N ILE A 94 -8.40 14.15 -4.23
CA ILE A 94 -9.24 14.01 -5.42
C ILE A 94 -10.72 14.06 -5.05
N GLN A 95 -11.14 13.31 -4.03
CA GLN A 95 -12.54 13.27 -3.59
C GLN A 95 -13.04 14.64 -3.14
N ASP A 96 -12.25 15.37 -2.35
CA ASP A 96 -12.60 16.72 -1.89
C ASP A 96 -12.76 17.68 -3.07
N ARG A 97 -11.84 17.66 -4.03
CA ARG A 97 -11.92 18.51 -5.22
C ARG A 97 -13.10 18.16 -6.12
N LEU A 98 -13.35 16.85 -6.33
CA LEU A 98 -14.52 16.42 -7.11
C LEU A 98 -15.82 16.86 -6.47
N ARG A 99 -15.92 16.91 -5.14
CA ARG A 99 -17.07 17.43 -4.42
C ARG A 99 -17.26 18.92 -4.69
N ILE A 100 -16.18 19.71 -4.62
CA ILE A 100 -16.21 21.14 -4.91
C ILE A 100 -16.64 21.39 -6.36
N VAL A 101 -16.04 20.69 -7.31
CA VAL A 101 -16.38 20.80 -8.75
C VAL A 101 -17.82 20.39 -9.00
N SER A 102 -18.28 19.28 -8.41
CA SER A 102 -19.66 18.82 -8.55
C SER A 102 -20.68 19.85 -8.04
N PHE A 103 -20.38 20.51 -6.93
CA PHE A 103 -21.20 21.60 -6.40
C PHE A 103 -21.16 22.83 -7.32
N ALA A 104 -19.99 23.25 -7.74
CA ALA A 104 -19.81 24.43 -8.59
C ALA A 104 -20.50 24.27 -9.95
N ILE A 105 -20.46 23.09 -10.57
CA ILE A 105 -21.09 22.81 -11.86
C ILE A 105 -22.63 22.96 -11.78
N GLN A 106 -23.25 22.69 -10.64
CA GLN A 106 -24.71 22.87 -10.47
C GLN A 106 -25.16 24.33 -10.63
N ALA A 107 -24.25 25.28 -10.39
CA ALA A 107 -24.51 26.70 -10.58
C ALA A 107 -24.38 27.16 -12.05
N ILE A 108 -23.89 26.28 -12.96
CA ILE A 108 -23.71 26.61 -14.38
C ILE A 108 -24.87 26.05 -15.19
N PRO A 109 -25.58 26.86 -16.00
CA PRO A 109 -26.75 26.42 -16.77
C PRO A 109 -26.44 25.26 -17.77
N THR A 110 -25.21 25.21 -18.28
CA THR A 110 -24.75 24.15 -19.20
C THR A 110 -24.03 23.02 -18.47
N GLY A 111 -24.14 22.96 -17.14
CA GLY A 111 -23.37 22.03 -16.27
C GLY A 111 -23.71 20.55 -16.45
N ILE A 112 -24.85 20.21 -17.11
CA ILE A 112 -25.30 18.81 -17.27
C ILE A 112 -24.24 17.95 -17.99
N ALA A 113 -23.62 18.48 -19.06
CA ALA A 113 -22.59 17.75 -19.79
C ALA A 113 -21.32 17.54 -18.93
N MET A 114 -20.90 18.56 -18.17
CA MET A 114 -19.77 18.47 -17.22
C MET A 114 -20.08 17.51 -16.08
N SER A 115 -21.31 17.52 -15.56
CA SER A 115 -21.74 16.63 -14.47
C SER A 115 -21.60 15.15 -14.84
N ARG A 116 -21.94 14.77 -16.08
CA ARG A 116 -21.76 13.40 -16.58
C ARG A 116 -20.28 12.97 -16.56
N GLU A 117 -19.39 13.85 -17.00
CA GLU A 117 -17.96 13.55 -17.01
C GLU A 117 -17.37 13.48 -15.58
N ILE A 118 -17.81 14.34 -14.66
CA ILE A 118 -17.42 14.30 -13.24
C ILE A 118 -17.91 13.01 -12.58
N THR A 119 -19.13 12.57 -12.86
CA THR A 119 -19.66 11.29 -12.37
C THR A 119 -18.79 10.14 -12.87
N LYS A 120 -18.40 10.13 -14.14
CA LYS A 120 -17.51 9.13 -14.72
C LYS A 120 -16.12 9.14 -14.07
N ILE A 121 -15.54 10.32 -13.82
CA ILE A 121 -14.29 10.45 -13.08
C ILE A 121 -14.42 9.84 -11.68
N THR A 122 -15.50 10.15 -10.96
CA THR A 122 -15.74 9.62 -9.61
C THR A 122 -15.83 8.09 -9.61
N GLN A 123 -16.57 7.51 -10.54
CA GLN A 123 -16.68 6.06 -10.72
C GLN A 123 -15.32 5.43 -11.04
N ASN A 124 -14.55 6.04 -11.94
CA ASN A 124 -13.22 5.56 -12.27
C ASN A 124 -12.27 5.61 -11.06
N GLN A 125 -12.32 6.68 -10.25
CA GLN A 125 -11.49 6.78 -9.04
C GLN A 125 -11.88 5.73 -7.99
N GLN A 126 -13.16 5.44 -7.82
CA GLN A 126 -13.61 4.34 -6.96
C GLN A 126 -13.11 2.98 -7.46
N ALA A 127 -13.21 2.75 -8.77
CA ALA A 127 -12.70 1.52 -9.40
C ALA A 127 -11.17 1.40 -9.25
N ILE A 128 -10.42 2.50 -9.40
CA ILE A 128 -8.96 2.54 -9.17
C ILE A 128 -8.62 2.13 -7.74
N ILE A 129 -9.33 2.68 -6.75
CA ILE A 129 -9.12 2.33 -5.33
C ILE A 129 -9.38 0.84 -5.11
N HIS A 130 -10.46 0.31 -5.67
CA HIS A 130 -10.80 -1.10 -5.56
C HIS A 130 -9.76 -2.01 -6.22
N GLU A 131 -9.32 -1.69 -7.44
CA GLU A 131 -8.29 -2.47 -8.14
C GLU A 131 -6.95 -2.45 -7.39
N ILE A 132 -6.55 -1.31 -6.83
CA ILE A 132 -5.32 -1.19 -6.05
C ILE A 132 -5.43 -1.94 -4.72
N SER A 133 -6.58 -1.93 -4.05
CA SER A 133 -6.78 -2.69 -2.81
C SER A 133 -6.61 -4.20 -3.03
N THR A 134 -6.98 -4.70 -4.21
CA THR A 134 -6.80 -6.11 -4.60
C THR A 134 -5.41 -6.42 -5.16
N ALA A 135 -4.68 -5.40 -5.63
CA ALA A 135 -3.36 -5.53 -6.26
C ALA A 135 -2.40 -4.40 -5.80
N PRO A 136 -1.96 -4.40 -4.52
CA PRO A 136 -1.16 -3.30 -3.95
C PRO A 136 0.15 -3.00 -4.70
N TYR A 137 0.73 -4.00 -5.37
CA TYR A 137 1.94 -3.84 -6.19
C TYR A 137 1.77 -2.85 -7.36
N SER A 138 0.53 -2.59 -7.79
CA SER A 138 0.25 -1.62 -8.86
C SER A 138 0.41 -0.16 -8.43
N ILE A 139 0.48 0.14 -7.12
CA ILE A 139 0.63 1.50 -6.56
C ILE A 139 1.84 2.19 -7.16
N ILE A 140 2.99 1.51 -7.21
CA ILE A 140 4.26 2.08 -7.70
C ILE A 140 4.13 2.64 -9.12
N ALA A 141 3.41 1.93 -9.98
CA ALA A 141 3.23 2.31 -11.38
C ALA A 141 2.16 3.40 -11.57
N VAL A 142 1.25 3.58 -10.61
CA VAL A 142 0.08 4.45 -10.71
C VAL A 142 0.27 5.76 -9.94
N LEU A 143 1.04 5.75 -8.86
CA LEU A 143 1.22 6.92 -8.00
C LEU A 143 1.67 8.18 -8.74
N PRO A 144 2.64 8.15 -9.68
CA PRO A 144 3.02 9.35 -10.46
C PRO A 144 1.84 9.91 -11.26
N SER A 145 1.05 9.04 -11.90
CA SER A 145 -0.14 9.47 -12.66
C SER A 145 -1.24 10.02 -11.76
N GLN A 146 -1.37 9.53 -10.52
CA GLN A 146 -2.31 10.08 -9.53
C GLN A 146 -1.86 11.46 -9.03
N VAL A 147 -0.56 11.69 -8.85
CA VAL A 147 -0.04 13.01 -8.49
C VAL A 147 -0.39 14.02 -9.56
N GLN A 148 -0.06 13.73 -10.82
CA GLN A 148 -0.38 14.59 -11.95
C GLN A 148 -1.89 14.83 -12.06
N PHE A 149 -2.70 13.79 -11.91
CA PHE A 149 -4.17 13.93 -11.94
C PHE A 149 -4.70 14.86 -10.83
N VAL A 150 -4.10 14.86 -9.64
CA VAL A 150 -4.46 15.80 -8.54
C VAL A 150 -4.19 17.24 -8.96
N ASP A 151 -3.06 17.48 -9.63
CA ASP A 151 -2.67 18.83 -10.06
C ASP A 151 -3.56 19.32 -11.21
N ASP A 152 -3.81 18.48 -12.22
CA ASP A 152 -4.75 18.77 -13.31
C ASP A 152 -6.16 19.05 -12.78
N LEU A 153 -6.65 18.23 -11.86
CA LEU A 153 -7.95 18.42 -11.22
C LEU A 153 -8.01 19.72 -10.41
N GLN A 154 -6.90 20.12 -9.77
CA GLN A 154 -6.82 21.40 -9.07
C GLN A 154 -6.97 22.58 -10.03
N MET A 155 -6.31 22.51 -11.17
CA MET A 155 -6.39 23.55 -12.21
C MET A 155 -7.83 23.66 -12.73
N VAL A 156 -8.44 22.56 -13.08
CA VAL A 156 -9.84 22.52 -13.55
C VAL A 156 -10.82 22.98 -12.47
N THR A 157 -10.58 22.64 -11.20
CA THR A 157 -11.40 23.13 -10.07
C THR A 157 -11.34 24.65 -9.98
N ARG A 158 -10.15 25.25 -10.06
CA ARG A 158 -9.97 26.70 -10.03
C ARG A 158 -10.68 27.38 -11.21
N LEU A 159 -10.57 26.80 -12.41
CA LEU A 159 -11.24 27.29 -13.60
C LEU A 159 -12.77 27.32 -13.41
N ILE A 160 -13.37 26.20 -13.00
CA ILE A 160 -14.83 26.08 -12.83
C ILE A 160 -15.31 26.99 -11.71
N VAL A 161 -14.63 27.05 -10.57
CA VAL A 161 -14.95 27.95 -9.46
C VAL A 161 -14.82 29.40 -9.92
N GLY A 162 -13.78 29.76 -10.68
CA GLY A 162 -13.61 31.08 -11.27
C GLY A 162 -14.77 31.48 -12.17
N ILE A 163 -15.25 30.58 -13.03
CA ILE A 163 -16.42 30.79 -13.88
C ILE A 163 -17.67 31.06 -13.02
N VAL A 164 -17.90 30.26 -11.97
CA VAL A 164 -19.06 30.40 -11.08
C VAL A 164 -19.03 31.72 -10.33
N VAL A 165 -17.90 32.10 -9.77
CA VAL A 165 -17.71 33.37 -9.04
C VAL A 165 -17.91 34.58 -9.97
N SER A 166 -17.41 34.45 -11.20
CA SER A 166 -17.53 35.52 -12.22
C SER A 166 -18.87 35.51 -12.95
N TYR A 167 -19.83 34.66 -12.53
CA TYR A 167 -21.09 34.48 -13.29
C TYR A 167 -21.88 35.76 -13.50
N GLY A 168 -21.86 36.68 -12.53
CA GLY A 168 -22.47 38.02 -12.67
C GLY A 168 -21.79 38.84 -13.77
N ALA A 169 -20.47 38.85 -13.82
CA ALA A 169 -19.70 39.52 -14.88
C ALA A 169 -19.86 38.81 -16.24
N MET A 170 -19.93 37.46 -16.25
CA MET A 170 -20.19 36.68 -17.46
C MET A 170 -21.55 37.00 -18.12
N ASN A 171 -22.56 37.45 -17.37
CA ASN A 171 -23.81 37.90 -17.97
C ASN A 171 -23.69 39.17 -18.80
N GLN A 172 -22.63 39.95 -18.57
CA GLN A 172 -22.31 41.15 -19.36
C GLN A 172 -21.41 40.82 -20.58
N MET A 173 -20.85 39.60 -20.65
CA MET A 173 -20.06 39.12 -21.80
C MET A 173 -20.98 38.82 -22.98
N GLU A 174 -20.40 38.93 -24.17
CA GLU A 174 -21.06 38.50 -25.39
C GLU A 174 -21.36 36.97 -25.33
N LYS A 175 -22.50 36.60 -25.91
CA LYS A 175 -22.95 35.19 -25.89
C LYS A 175 -21.93 34.22 -26.51
N SER A 176 -21.19 34.67 -27.51
CA SER A 176 -20.10 33.93 -28.20
C SER A 176 -18.92 33.70 -27.25
N GLU A 177 -18.46 34.70 -26.52
CA GLU A 177 -17.33 34.63 -25.59
C GLU A 177 -17.65 33.70 -24.42
N ARG A 178 -18.86 33.83 -23.86
CA ARG A 178 -19.32 32.95 -22.80
C ARG A 178 -19.36 31.49 -23.24
N LYS A 179 -19.79 31.22 -24.46
CA LYS A 179 -19.81 29.87 -25.03
C LYS A 179 -18.40 29.31 -25.14
N ILE A 180 -17.44 30.08 -25.65
CA ILE A 180 -16.04 29.67 -25.78
C ILE A 180 -15.46 29.28 -24.41
N LEU A 181 -15.68 30.09 -23.38
CA LEU A 181 -15.19 29.81 -22.02
C LEU A 181 -15.78 28.52 -21.43
N LEU A 182 -17.09 28.29 -21.61
CA LEU A 182 -17.76 27.09 -21.14
C LEU A 182 -17.36 25.84 -21.94
N ASP A 183 -17.17 25.97 -23.26
CA ASP A 183 -16.69 24.87 -24.11
C ASP A 183 -15.25 24.49 -23.74
N TYR A 184 -14.38 25.48 -23.45
CA TYR A 184 -13.03 25.23 -22.94
C TYR A 184 -13.06 24.46 -21.60
N ALA A 185 -13.85 24.92 -20.63
CA ALA A 185 -14.00 24.23 -19.35
C ALA A 185 -14.52 22.80 -19.51
N LEU A 186 -15.48 22.58 -20.39
CA LEU A 186 -15.97 21.24 -20.72
C LEU A 186 -14.88 20.37 -21.37
N GLY A 187 -14.05 20.96 -22.23
CA GLY A 187 -12.90 20.30 -22.84
C GLY A 187 -11.90 19.78 -21.81
N GLU A 188 -11.56 20.62 -20.80
CA GLU A 188 -10.68 20.25 -19.70
C GLU A 188 -11.27 19.14 -18.83
N VAL A 189 -12.55 19.20 -18.48
CA VAL A 189 -13.23 18.13 -17.72
C VAL A 189 -13.26 16.81 -18.51
N LYS A 190 -13.48 16.84 -19.83
CA LYS A 190 -13.39 15.66 -20.71
C LYS A 190 -11.98 15.08 -20.76
N THR A 191 -10.96 15.92 -20.74
CA THR A 191 -9.57 15.49 -20.71
C THR A 191 -9.26 14.76 -19.40
N LEU A 192 -9.65 15.32 -18.25
CA LEU A 192 -9.57 14.63 -16.96
C LEU A 192 -10.31 13.28 -16.95
N SER A 193 -11.50 13.22 -17.53
CA SER A 193 -12.28 11.99 -17.64
C SER A 193 -11.54 10.91 -18.44
N ARG A 194 -10.89 11.28 -19.56
CA ARG A 194 -10.05 10.38 -20.36
C ARG A 194 -8.82 9.92 -19.58
N ASN A 195 -8.12 10.83 -18.92
CA ASN A 195 -6.95 10.51 -18.09
C ASN A 195 -7.30 9.52 -16.97
N SER A 196 -8.41 9.73 -16.29
CA SER A 196 -8.94 8.82 -15.28
C SER A 196 -9.25 7.41 -15.85
N THR A 197 -9.87 7.34 -17.02
CA THR A 197 -10.15 6.07 -17.71
C THR A 197 -8.86 5.35 -18.12
N HIS A 198 -7.90 6.09 -18.67
CA HIS A 198 -6.61 5.53 -19.09
C HIS A 198 -5.82 4.96 -17.88
N MET A 199 -5.86 5.65 -16.76
CA MET A 199 -5.23 5.20 -15.52
C MET A 199 -5.85 3.88 -15.03
N LEU A 200 -7.18 3.76 -15.04
CA LEU A 200 -7.88 2.53 -14.68
C LEU A 200 -7.49 1.35 -15.60
N LEU A 201 -7.44 1.59 -16.90
CA LEU A 201 -7.03 0.57 -17.88
C LEU A 201 -5.58 0.13 -17.67
N LYS A 202 -4.67 1.07 -17.36
CA LYS A 202 -3.27 0.76 -17.05
C LYS A 202 -3.15 -0.17 -15.83
N ILE A 203 -3.93 0.07 -14.78
CA ILE A 203 -3.94 -0.79 -13.59
C ILE A 203 -4.40 -2.20 -13.96
N ARG A 204 -5.49 -2.32 -14.70
CA ARG A 204 -6.04 -3.61 -15.14
C ARG A 204 -5.08 -4.37 -16.02
N ASP A 205 -4.37 -3.69 -16.92
CA ASP A 205 -3.33 -4.31 -17.76
C ASP A 205 -2.15 -4.84 -16.91
N ILE A 206 -1.65 -4.06 -15.95
CA ILE A 206 -0.61 -4.51 -15.02
C ILE A 206 -1.06 -5.75 -14.26
N LYS A 207 -2.28 -5.74 -13.72
CA LYS A 207 -2.86 -6.89 -13.00
C LYS A 207 -2.97 -8.12 -13.89
N ALA A 208 -3.43 -7.95 -15.12
CA ALA A 208 -3.53 -9.05 -16.11
C ALA A 208 -2.16 -9.63 -16.49
N LYS A 209 -1.13 -8.78 -16.64
CA LYS A 209 0.25 -9.21 -16.91
C LYS A 209 0.82 -10.04 -15.75
N VAL A 210 0.66 -9.57 -14.52
CA VAL A 210 1.13 -10.30 -13.34
C VAL A 210 0.41 -11.65 -13.18
N LEU A 211 -0.89 -11.71 -13.41
CA LEU A 211 -1.64 -12.97 -13.35
C LEU A 211 -1.21 -13.97 -14.43
N ARG A 212 -0.93 -13.50 -15.65
CA ARG A 212 -0.40 -14.36 -16.73
C ARG A 212 0.96 -14.93 -16.37
N ASN A 213 1.88 -14.10 -15.89
CA ASN A 213 3.21 -14.53 -15.47
C ASN A 213 3.15 -15.54 -14.33
N LYS A 214 2.27 -15.33 -13.34
CA LYS A 214 2.07 -16.27 -12.23
C LYS A 214 1.55 -17.64 -12.73
N ARG A 215 0.61 -17.67 -13.64
CA ARG A 215 0.10 -18.91 -14.24
C ARG A 215 1.17 -19.66 -15.03
N ALA A 216 1.94 -18.94 -15.85
CA ALA A 216 3.05 -19.50 -16.59
C ALA A 216 4.07 -20.14 -15.64
N PHE A 217 4.48 -19.45 -14.59
CA PHE A 217 5.39 -19.97 -13.59
C PHE A 217 4.86 -21.24 -12.90
N GLN A 218 3.59 -21.23 -12.48
CA GLN A 218 2.95 -22.41 -11.86
C GLN A 218 2.91 -23.60 -12.82
N TYR A 219 2.68 -23.37 -14.12
CA TYR A 219 2.70 -24.43 -15.11
C TYR A 219 4.07 -25.11 -15.21
N TYR A 220 5.16 -24.33 -15.26
CA TYR A 220 6.53 -24.89 -15.30
C TYR A 220 6.87 -25.64 -14.02
N VAL A 221 6.58 -25.09 -12.84
CA VAL A 221 6.83 -25.76 -11.54
C VAL A 221 6.09 -27.09 -11.43
N ASN A 222 4.83 -27.15 -11.87
CA ASN A 222 4.06 -28.40 -11.82
C ASN A 222 4.56 -29.45 -12.81
N ARG A 223 5.04 -29.03 -14.00
CA ARG A 223 5.64 -29.93 -14.98
C ARG A 223 6.92 -30.57 -14.44
N ASP A 224 7.79 -29.80 -13.79
CA ASP A 224 9.06 -30.30 -13.25
C ASP A 224 8.87 -31.23 -12.02
N ARG A 225 7.67 -31.24 -11.42
CA ARG A 225 7.33 -32.19 -10.32
C ARG A 225 6.78 -33.53 -10.83
N GLN A 226 6.46 -33.64 -12.10
CA GLN A 226 5.88 -34.84 -12.71
C GLN A 226 6.93 -35.68 -13.46
N VAL A 227 8.19 -35.22 -13.52
CA VAL A 227 9.36 -35.92 -14.03
C VAL A 227 10.20 -36.42 -12.86
#